data_0c83340a801de9e12fd6727ecc04fc8e
#
_entry.id   0c83340a801de9e12fd6727ecc04fc8e
#
_cell.length_a   1.000
_cell.length_b   1.000
_cell.length_c   1.000
_cell.angle_alpha   90.00
_cell.angle_beta   90.00
_cell.angle_gamma   90.00
#
_symmetry.space_group_name_H-M   'P 1'
#
loop_
_entity.id
_entity.type
_entity.pdbx_description
1 polymer ?
#
loop_
_entity_poly.entity_id
_entity_poly.type
_entity_poly.pdbx_seq_one_letter_code
_entity_poly.pdbx_strand_id
1 'polypeptide(L)'
;MTEFDGKTPDLAIALHYDGQSTPRITAKGGGELAERILTLAAEHQVPLQEDPELAALLAQIPLGDEIPESLYRAVAEVIAFAFLLSGKLPPGYRPPPDEDP
;
A
#
# COMPACT_ATOMS: atom_id res chain seq x y z
N MET A 1 3.02 -0.26 3.76
CA MET A 1 2.25 -1.15 2.93
C MET A 1 2.96 -1.36 1.62
N THR A 2 2.86 -2.55 1.06
CA THR A 2 3.59 -2.90 -0.15
C THR A 2 2.69 -3.63 -1.13
N GLU A 3 2.71 -3.19 -2.39
CA GLU A 3 1.97 -3.83 -3.46
C GLU A 3 2.93 -4.60 -4.33
N PHE A 4 2.54 -5.75 -4.83
CA PHE A 4 3.41 -6.50 -5.72
C PHE A 4 2.57 -7.26 -6.75
N ASP A 5 3.21 -7.75 -7.80
CA ASP A 5 2.48 -8.25 -8.95
C ASP A 5 2.36 -9.76 -9.02
N GLY A 6 2.50 -10.46 -7.96
CA GLY A 6 2.08 -11.84 -7.94
C GLY A 6 3.14 -12.86 -7.67
N LYS A 7 3.05 -14.03 -8.34
CA LYS A 7 3.76 -15.18 -7.97
C LYS A 7 5.25 -15.03 -7.91
N THR A 8 5.82 -14.34 -8.90
CA THR A 8 7.23 -14.03 -8.93
C THR A 8 7.24 -12.53 -8.94
N PRO A 9 7.48 -11.90 -7.82
CA PRO A 9 7.31 -10.46 -7.76
C PRO A 9 8.33 -9.76 -8.63
N ASP A 10 7.89 -9.33 -9.81
CA ASP A 10 8.71 -8.57 -10.68
C ASP A 10 8.64 -7.10 -10.30
N LEU A 11 7.70 -6.71 -9.48
CA LEU A 11 7.49 -5.32 -9.12
C LEU A 11 6.95 -5.22 -7.71
N ALA A 12 7.52 -4.36 -6.90
CA ALA A 12 7.01 -4.07 -5.56
C ALA A 12 7.08 -2.58 -5.30
N ILE A 13 6.04 -2.05 -4.67
CA ILE A 13 5.94 -0.63 -4.38
C ILE A 13 5.58 -0.47 -2.91
N ALA A 14 6.36 0.30 -2.19
CA ALA A 14 6.07 0.58 -0.80
C ALA A 14 5.45 1.97 -0.67
N LEU A 15 4.44 2.07 0.16
CA LEU A 15 3.73 3.31 0.39
C LEU A 15 3.80 3.67 1.87
N HIS A 16 3.87 4.94 2.14
CA HIS A 16 3.79 5.43 3.52
C HIS A 16 2.62 6.38 3.66
N TYR A 17 1.81 6.17 4.70
CA TYR A 17 0.67 7.02 5.01
C TYR A 17 0.70 7.32 6.50
N ASP A 18 0.79 8.61 6.83
CA ASP A 18 0.87 9.03 8.23
C ASP A 18 -0.49 9.34 8.84
N GLY A 19 -1.56 9.17 8.09
CA GLY A 19 -2.90 9.42 8.57
C GLY A 19 -3.38 10.84 8.35
N GLN A 20 -2.55 11.73 7.86
CA GLN A 20 -2.92 13.11 7.64
C GLN A 20 -2.64 13.60 6.24
N SER A 21 -1.52 13.24 5.68
CA SER A 21 -1.14 13.69 4.36
C SER A 21 -1.45 12.63 3.32
N THR A 22 -1.33 12.97 2.06
CA THR A 22 -1.50 12.02 0.97
C THR A 22 -0.39 10.97 1.07
N PRO A 23 -0.69 9.70 0.83
CA PRO A 23 0.34 8.67 0.82
C PRO A 23 1.43 8.96 -0.20
N ARG A 24 2.65 8.54 0.10
CA ARG A 24 3.80 8.75 -0.78
C ARG A 24 4.45 7.44 -1.11
N ILE A 25 5.11 7.40 -2.27
CA ILE A 25 5.88 6.23 -2.68
C ILE A 25 7.23 6.29 -1.98
N THR A 26 7.50 5.33 -1.12
CA THR A 26 8.74 5.33 -0.34
C THR A 26 9.78 4.35 -0.87
N ALA A 27 9.36 3.36 -1.64
CA ALA A 27 10.29 2.45 -2.31
C ALA A 27 9.59 1.82 -3.50
N LYS A 28 10.32 1.54 -4.54
CA LYS A 28 9.78 0.81 -5.67
C LYS A 28 10.91 0.14 -6.41
N GLY A 29 10.65 -0.98 -7.02
CA GLY A 29 11.67 -1.69 -7.77
C GLY A 29 11.18 -2.97 -8.34
N GLY A 30 11.93 -3.53 -9.27
CA GLY A 30 11.64 -4.79 -9.91
C GLY A 30 12.74 -5.81 -9.63
N GLY A 31 12.49 -7.05 -10.00
CA GLY A 31 13.47 -8.12 -9.87
C GLY A 31 13.98 -8.30 -8.44
N GLU A 32 15.28 -8.30 -8.29
CA GLU A 32 15.87 -8.51 -6.97
C GLU A 32 15.50 -7.44 -5.98
N LEU A 33 15.33 -6.22 -6.45
CA LEU A 33 14.94 -5.12 -5.57
C LEU A 33 13.52 -5.35 -5.07
N ALA A 34 12.64 -5.88 -5.92
CA ALA A 34 11.28 -6.20 -5.50
C ALA A 34 11.31 -7.25 -4.38
N GLU A 35 12.15 -8.27 -4.52
CA GLU A 35 12.26 -9.30 -3.49
C GLU A 35 12.77 -8.71 -2.19
N ARG A 36 13.70 -7.78 -2.25
CA ARG A 36 14.21 -7.13 -1.08
C ARG A 36 13.16 -6.31 -0.40
N ILE A 37 12.35 -5.57 -1.17
CA ILE A 37 11.26 -4.76 -0.62
C ILE A 37 10.27 -5.68 0.10
N LEU A 38 9.91 -6.81 -0.50
CA LEU A 38 8.97 -7.72 0.12
C LEU A 38 9.54 -8.38 1.38
N THR A 39 10.83 -8.72 1.35
CA THR A 39 11.47 -9.32 2.52
C THR A 39 11.50 -8.34 3.68
N LEU A 40 11.87 -7.09 3.42
CA LEU A 40 11.89 -6.08 4.47
C LEU A 40 10.50 -5.80 5.01
N ALA A 41 9.49 -5.78 4.12
CA ALA A 41 8.12 -5.57 4.54
C ALA A 41 7.68 -6.69 5.48
N ALA A 42 8.03 -7.93 5.15
CA ALA A 42 7.66 -9.06 5.99
C ALA A 42 8.38 -9.00 7.34
N GLU A 43 9.64 -8.61 7.35
CA GLU A 43 10.39 -8.52 8.59
C GLU A 43 9.85 -7.46 9.52
N HIS A 44 9.32 -6.38 8.98
CA HIS A 44 8.78 -5.30 9.78
C HIS A 44 7.25 -5.37 9.90
N GLN A 45 6.69 -6.50 9.49
CA GLN A 45 5.25 -6.72 9.61
C GLN A 45 4.42 -5.68 8.87
N VAL A 46 4.94 -5.21 7.76
CA VAL A 46 4.21 -4.29 6.91
C VAL A 46 3.24 -5.11 6.07
N PRO A 47 1.96 -4.75 6.03
CA PRO A 47 0.99 -5.51 5.24
C PRO A 47 1.36 -5.57 3.76
N LEU A 48 1.15 -6.74 3.17
CA LEU A 48 1.45 -6.98 1.77
C LEU A 48 0.15 -7.25 1.03
N GLN A 49 0.03 -6.70 -0.16
CA GLN A 49 -1.14 -6.96 -0.99
C GLN A 49 -0.72 -7.26 -2.41
N GLU A 50 -1.23 -8.33 -2.97
CA GLU A 50 -0.92 -8.70 -4.33
C GLU A 50 -1.94 -8.04 -5.26
N ASP A 51 -1.51 -7.07 -6.05
CA ASP A 51 -2.39 -6.36 -6.95
C ASP A 51 -1.57 -5.88 -8.15
N PRO A 52 -1.47 -6.67 -9.19
CA PRO A 52 -0.64 -6.33 -10.35
C PRO A 52 -1.03 -5.02 -11.02
N GLU A 53 -2.31 -4.75 -11.12
CA GLU A 53 -2.76 -3.54 -11.78
C GLU A 53 -2.38 -2.30 -10.98
N LEU A 54 -2.63 -2.32 -9.70
CA LEU A 54 -2.29 -1.18 -8.86
C LEU A 54 -0.78 -1.01 -8.77
N ALA A 55 -0.03 -2.10 -8.65
CA ALA A 55 1.42 -2.01 -8.60
C ALA A 55 1.96 -1.35 -9.87
N ALA A 56 1.44 -1.71 -11.04
CA ALA A 56 1.88 -1.14 -12.30
C ALA A 56 1.58 0.36 -12.36
N LEU A 57 0.43 0.77 -11.87
CA LEU A 57 0.07 2.18 -11.87
C LEU A 57 0.94 2.96 -10.89
N LEU A 58 1.18 2.42 -9.72
CA LEU A 58 2.00 3.09 -8.72
C LEU A 58 3.47 3.18 -9.15
N ALA A 59 3.93 2.22 -9.94
CA ALA A 59 5.31 2.22 -10.41
C ALA A 59 5.63 3.42 -11.31
N GLN A 60 4.62 4.04 -11.87
CA GLN A 60 4.83 5.17 -12.75
C GLN A 60 5.02 6.47 -11.97
N ILE A 61 4.77 6.46 -10.69
CA ILE A 61 4.88 7.66 -9.86
C ILE A 61 6.33 7.79 -9.37
N PRO A 62 6.94 8.96 -9.50
CA PRO A 62 8.32 9.13 -9.03
C PRO A 62 8.47 8.83 -7.55
N LEU A 63 9.63 8.31 -7.19
CA LEU A 63 9.92 7.97 -5.81
C LEU A 63 9.85 9.24 -4.95
N GLY A 64 9.21 9.14 -3.83
CA GLY A 64 9.04 10.26 -2.91
C GLY A 64 7.82 11.12 -3.17
N ASP A 65 7.17 10.95 -4.32
CA ASP A 65 6.02 11.76 -4.66
C ASP A 65 4.74 11.22 -4.03
N GLU A 66 3.77 12.08 -3.90
CA GLU A 66 2.45 11.69 -3.43
C GLU A 66 1.71 10.98 -4.55
N ILE A 67 0.79 10.11 -4.21
CA ILE A 67 -0.01 9.44 -5.22
C ILE A 67 -0.95 10.48 -5.87
N PRO A 68 -1.25 10.33 -7.16
CA PRO A 68 -2.14 11.27 -7.83
C PRO A 68 -3.59 11.05 -7.42
N GLU A 69 -4.38 12.09 -7.57
CA GLU A 69 -5.77 12.05 -7.19
C GLU A 69 -6.53 10.91 -7.85
N SER A 70 -6.17 10.57 -9.06
CA SER A 70 -6.85 9.49 -9.79
C SER A 70 -6.69 8.13 -9.12
N LEU A 71 -5.72 7.98 -8.22
CA LEU A 71 -5.51 6.72 -7.53
C LEU A 71 -5.95 6.77 -6.07
N TYR A 72 -6.49 7.88 -5.59
CA TYR A 72 -6.88 8.03 -4.19
C TYR A 72 -7.82 6.91 -3.73
N ARG A 73 -8.82 6.61 -4.53
CA ARG A 73 -9.79 5.62 -4.11
C ARG A 73 -9.18 4.22 -3.98
N ALA A 74 -8.43 3.82 -4.98
CA ALA A 74 -7.82 2.50 -4.97
C ALA A 74 -6.84 2.35 -3.81
N VAL A 75 -6.03 3.39 -3.57
CA VAL A 75 -5.05 3.34 -2.50
C VAL A 75 -5.74 3.42 -1.14
N ALA A 76 -6.81 4.21 -1.04
CA ALA A 76 -7.56 4.30 0.22
C ALA A 76 -8.14 2.95 0.62
N GLU A 77 -8.61 2.16 -0.33
CA GLU A 77 -9.14 0.85 -0.03
C GLU A 77 -8.04 -0.08 0.47
N VAL A 78 -6.86 0.00 -0.12
CA VAL A 78 -5.73 -0.81 0.31
C VAL A 78 -5.28 -0.42 1.71
N ILE A 79 -5.22 0.88 1.99
CA ILE A 79 -4.81 1.38 3.30
C ILE A 79 -5.81 0.93 4.36
N ALA A 80 -7.11 1.04 4.07
CA ALA A 80 -8.12 0.61 5.01
C ALA A 80 -7.99 -0.87 5.34
N PHE A 81 -7.75 -1.68 4.32
CA PHE A 81 -7.58 -3.12 4.50
C PHE A 81 -6.33 -3.40 5.35
N ALA A 82 -5.25 -2.68 5.12
CA ALA A 82 -4.02 -2.86 5.87
C ALA A 82 -4.22 -2.53 7.35
N PHE A 83 -4.96 -1.48 7.65
CA PHE A 83 -5.25 -1.13 9.03
C PHE A 83 -6.13 -2.18 9.69
N LEU A 84 -7.08 -2.73 8.96
CA LEU A 84 -7.92 -3.79 9.51
C LEU A 84 -7.10 -5.04 9.83
N LEU A 85 -6.18 -5.40 8.96
CA LEU A 85 -5.34 -6.56 9.18
C LEU A 85 -4.43 -6.38 10.40
N SER A 86 -3.97 -5.16 10.64
CA SER A 86 -3.08 -4.91 11.76
C SER A 86 -3.83 -4.68 13.07
N GLY A 87 -5.16 -4.67 13.01
CA GLY A 87 -5.96 -4.43 14.21
C GLY A 87 -6.02 -2.97 14.61
N LYS A 88 -5.57 -2.06 13.73
CA LYS A 88 -5.58 -0.64 14.03
C LYS A 88 -6.48 0.06 13.03
N LEU A 89 -7.01 1.20 13.43
CA LEU A 89 -7.81 2.01 12.52
C LEU A 89 -6.99 3.23 12.11
N PRO A 90 -7.19 3.73 10.89
CA PRO A 90 -6.48 4.93 10.46
C PRO A 90 -6.84 6.10 11.35
N PRO A 91 -5.93 7.03 11.59
CA PRO A 91 -6.24 8.22 12.36
C PRO A 91 -7.44 8.95 11.73
N GLY A 92 -8.36 9.37 12.57
CA GLY A 92 -9.55 10.06 12.09
C GLY A 92 -10.62 9.19 11.48
N TYR A 93 -10.38 7.88 11.40
CA TYR A 93 -11.35 6.97 10.83
C TYR A 93 -12.54 6.81 11.75
N ARG A 94 -13.75 6.87 11.20
CA ARG A 94 -14.95 6.57 11.94
C ARG A 94 -15.65 5.45 11.23
N PRO A 95 -15.86 4.32 11.89
CA PRO A 95 -16.59 3.23 11.23
C PRO A 95 -18.01 3.65 10.99
N PRO A 96 -18.67 3.11 9.98
CA PRO A 96 -20.07 3.43 9.76
C PRO A 96 -20.89 2.96 10.95
N PRO A 97 -22.05 3.57 11.18
CA PRO A 97 -22.90 3.13 12.27
C PRO A 97 -23.21 1.65 12.10
N ASP A 98 -23.27 0.98 13.23
CA ASP A 98 -23.52 -0.39 13.18
C ASP A 98 -24.83 -0.68 12.68
N GLU A 99 -24.92 -1.27 11.57
CA GLU A 99 -26.15 -1.59 11.09
C GLU A 99 -26.46 -2.92 11.29
N ASP A 100 -25.93 -3.55 12.19
CA ASP A 100 -26.17 -4.79 12.46
C ASP A 100 -27.34 -5.15 12.47
N PRO A 101 -27.57 -5.96 11.95
CA PRO A 101 -28.86 -6.46 11.89
C PRO A 101 -29.31 -6.94 13.14
#